data_12bfaec6f0899d0f2ff7e42353ab1af2
#
_entry.id   12bfaec6f0899d0f2ff7e42353ab1af2
#
_cell.length_a   1.000
_cell.length_b   1.000
_cell.length_c   1.000
_cell.angle_alpha   90.00
_cell.angle_beta   90.00
_cell.angle_gamma   90.00
#
_symmetry.space_group_name_H-M   'P 1'
#
loop_
_entity.id
_entity.type
_entity.pdbx_description
1 polymer ?
#
loop_
_entity_poly.entity_id
_entity_poly.type
_entity_poly.pdbx_seq_one_letter_code
_entity_poly.pdbx_strand_id
1 'polypeptide(L)'
;MRKLIVFFSFWFSVTIVVAQNTERKLYSIAFYNLENLFDTIHDAGKNDYDFLPDGSYRWTAKKYEAKLHNLSDVLSALSRNLVPEGLAVIGVAEVENHRVLTDLVSQPAMANYKF
;
A
#
# COMPACT_ATOMS: atom_id res chain seq x y z
N MET A 1 82.77 -10.79 -21.71
CA MET A 1 81.82 -10.21 -20.76
C MET A 1 80.47 -10.37 -21.35
N ARG A 2 79.66 -11.31 -20.79
CA ARG A 2 78.29 -11.57 -21.22
C ARG A 2 77.39 -10.66 -20.42
N LYS A 3 76.67 -9.73 -21.07
CA LYS A 3 75.64 -8.88 -20.43
C LYS A 3 74.33 -9.65 -20.31
N LEU A 4 73.95 -9.95 -19.11
CA LEU A 4 72.68 -10.58 -18.80
C LEU A 4 71.57 -9.48 -18.79
N ILE A 5 70.69 -9.53 -19.77
CA ILE A 5 69.53 -8.65 -19.83
C ILE A 5 68.40 -9.37 -19.11
N VAL A 6 67.99 -8.87 -17.93
CA VAL A 6 66.85 -9.36 -17.18
C VAL A 6 65.62 -8.59 -17.67
N PHE A 7 64.70 -9.28 -18.36
CA PHE A 7 63.41 -8.75 -18.73
C PHE A 7 62.44 -8.87 -17.51
N PHE A 8 62.11 -7.74 -16.96
CA PHE A 8 61.06 -7.67 -15.92
C PHE A 8 59.69 -7.57 -16.60
N SER A 9 58.98 -8.69 -16.72
CA SER A 9 57.57 -8.70 -17.18
C SER A 9 56.66 -8.19 -16.07
N PHE A 10 56.17 -6.96 -16.19
CA PHE A 10 55.19 -6.39 -15.32
C PHE A 10 53.80 -6.88 -15.77
N TRP A 11 53.24 -7.88 -15.07
CA TRP A 11 51.90 -8.39 -15.32
C TRP A 11 50.91 -7.45 -14.68
N PHE A 12 50.21 -6.65 -15.48
CA PHE A 12 49.14 -5.76 -15.04
C PHE A 12 47.87 -6.59 -14.92
N SER A 13 47.51 -6.98 -13.69
CA SER A 13 46.22 -7.64 -13.41
C SER A 13 45.13 -6.59 -13.39
N VAL A 14 44.33 -6.50 -14.44
CA VAL A 14 43.09 -5.69 -14.46
C VAL A 14 42.00 -6.46 -13.71
N THR A 15 41.74 -6.09 -12.48
CA THR A 15 40.59 -6.54 -11.74
C THR A 15 39.34 -5.77 -12.23
N ILE A 16 38.48 -6.45 -12.99
CA ILE A 16 37.17 -5.92 -13.36
C ILE A 16 36.28 -6.00 -12.11
N VAL A 17 36.08 -4.88 -11.45
CA VAL A 17 35.06 -4.75 -10.40
C VAL A 17 33.71 -4.68 -11.10
N VAL A 18 33.01 -5.80 -11.18
CA VAL A 18 31.59 -5.82 -11.59
C VAL A 18 30.82 -5.22 -10.44
N ALA A 19 30.39 -3.95 -10.58
CA ALA A 19 29.44 -3.34 -9.68
C ALA A 19 28.14 -4.14 -9.80
N GLN A 20 27.77 -4.87 -8.75
CA GLN A 20 26.47 -5.51 -8.67
C GLN A 20 25.42 -4.41 -8.65
N ASN A 21 24.67 -4.28 -9.76
CA ASN A 21 23.45 -3.49 -9.80
C ASN A 21 22.44 -4.16 -8.86
N THR A 22 22.46 -3.77 -7.60
CA THR A 22 21.41 -4.15 -6.66
C THR A 22 20.17 -3.34 -7.06
N GLU A 23 19.25 -3.94 -7.77
CA GLU A 23 17.95 -3.33 -8.03
C GLU A 23 17.27 -3.04 -6.69
N ARG A 24 17.19 -1.76 -6.36
CA ARG A 24 16.46 -1.30 -5.17
C ARG A 24 15.00 -1.23 -5.51
N LYS A 25 14.17 -2.05 -4.86
CA LYS A 25 12.73 -1.97 -4.98
C LYS A 25 12.18 -1.05 -3.88
N LEU A 26 11.41 -0.06 -4.29
CA LEU A 26 10.73 0.85 -3.37
C LEU A 26 9.35 0.29 -3.03
N TYR A 27 9.00 0.30 -1.76
CA TYR A 27 7.68 -0.07 -1.26
C TYR A 27 7.07 1.11 -0.52
N SER A 28 5.78 1.28 -0.63
CA SER A 28 5.02 2.32 0.05
C SER A 28 4.14 1.72 1.14
N ILE A 29 4.19 2.33 2.32
CA ILE A 29 3.36 1.98 3.48
C ILE A 29 2.59 3.23 3.89
N ALA A 30 1.29 3.11 4.13
CA ALA A 30 0.47 4.20 4.63
C ALA A 30 -0.31 3.80 5.88
N PHE A 31 -0.70 4.80 6.65
CA PHE A 31 -1.71 4.69 7.69
C PHE A 31 -2.78 5.73 7.42
N TYR A 32 -4.06 5.32 7.44
CA TYR A 32 -5.17 6.19 7.11
C TYR A 32 -6.34 6.02 8.09
N ASN A 33 -6.90 7.13 8.57
CA ASN A 33 -8.10 7.11 9.38
C ASN A 33 -9.33 7.08 8.45
N LEU A 34 -10.17 6.05 8.59
CA LEU A 34 -11.37 5.85 7.78
C LEU A 34 -12.58 6.65 8.28
N GLU A 35 -12.39 7.47 9.33
CA GLU A 35 -13.41 8.38 9.87
C GLU A 35 -14.73 7.68 10.19
N ASN A 36 -14.70 6.68 11.07
CA ASN A 36 -15.86 5.86 11.43
C ASN A 36 -16.49 5.17 10.20
N LEU A 37 -15.74 4.26 9.58
CA LEU A 37 -16.28 3.43 8.51
C LEU A 37 -17.18 2.33 9.13
N PHE A 38 -18.48 2.61 9.16
CA PHE A 38 -19.55 1.71 9.58
C PHE A 38 -20.37 1.30 8.36
N ASP A 39 -20.93 0.09 8.39
CA ASP A 39 -21.98 -0.29 7.46
C ASP A 39 -23.38 0.13 7.96
N THR A 40 -24.42 -0.46 7.42
CA THR A 40 -25.82 -0.12 7.75
C THR A 40 -26.53 -1.23 8.52
N ILE A 41 -25.77 -2.19 9.08
CA ILE A 41 -26.29 -3.39 9.72
C ILE A 41 -25.87 -3.39 11.18
N HIS A 42 -26.82 -3.56 12.10
CA HIS A 42 -26.51 -3.65 13.52
C HIS A 42 -25.70 -4.92 13.85
N ASP A 43 -24.56 -4.74 14.50
CA ASP A 43 -23.75 -5.82 15.03
C ASP A 43 -24.18 -6.15 16.49
N ALA A 44 -24.54 -7.39 16.74
CA ALA A 44 -25.01 -7.82 18.06
C ALA A 44 -24.00 -7.47 19.18
N GLY A 45 -24.51 -6.79 20.21
CA GLY A 45 -23.69 -6.39 21.36
C GLY A 45 -22.81 -5.16 21.13
N LYS A 46 -22.98 -4.45 20.02
CA LYS A 46 -22.31 -3.17 19.73
C LYS A 46 -23.26 -2.00 19.90
N ASN A 47 -22.70 -0.83 20.21
CA ASN A 47 -23.45 0.42 20.26
C ASN A 47 -23.22 1.19 18.97
N ASP A 48 -23.80 0.68 17.87
CA ASP A 48 -23.66 1.21 16.51
C ASP A 48 -24.97 1.83 15.98
N TYR A 49 -25.96 2.00 16.86
CA TYR A 49 -27.33 2.46 16.49
C TYR A 49 -27.35 3.79 15.75
N ASP A 50 -26.40 4.70 16.01
CA ASP A 50 -26.32 5.99 15.33
C ASP A 50 -25.98 5.85 13.85
N PHE A 51 -25.29 4.76 13.48
CA PHE A 51 -24.88 4.44 12.11
C PHE A 51 -25.86 3.52 11.36
N LEU A 52 -27.08 3.41 11.83
CA LEU A 52 -28.15 2.71 11.12
C LEU A 52 -28.97 3.68 10.25
N PRO A 53 -29.70 3.16 9.24
CA PRO A 53 -30.55 4.01 8.38
C PRO A 53 -31.59 4.84 9.12
N ASP A 54 -32.08 4.34 10.27
CA ASP A 54 -33.03 4.98 11.19
C ASP A 54 -32.34 5.63 12.41
N GLY A 55 -31.03 5.53 12.51
CA GLY A 55 -30.21 6.14 13.55
C GLY A 55 -30.05 7.66 13.39
N SER A 56 -29.36 8.29 14.35
CA SER A 56 -29.20 9.75 14.39
C SER A 56 -28.48 10.32 13.16
N TYR A 57 -27.52 9.58 12.57
CA TYR A 57 -26.83 9.99 11.34
C TYR A 57 -27.59 9.66 10.07
N ARG A 58 -28.71 8.92 10.17
CA ARG A 58 -29.44 8.40 9.00
C ARG A 58 -28.49 7.79 7.99
N TRP A 59 -27.71 6.81 8.46
CA TRP A 59 -26.61 6.22 7.70
C TRP A 59 -27.16 5.19 6.71
N THR A 60 -27.60 5.68 5.55
CA THR A 60 -28.21 4.86 4.49
C THR A 60 -27.17 4.14 3.65
N ALA A 61 -27.58 3.07 2.95
CA ALA A 61 -26.73 2.37 1.98
C ALA A 61 -26.07 3.31 0.97
N LYS A 62 -26.82 4.31 0.48
CA LYS A 62 -26.29 5.32 -0.44
C LYS A 62 -25.11 6.11 0.16
N LYS A 63 -25.20 6.48 1.44
CA LYS A 63 -24.11 7.19 2.13
C LYS A 63 -22.91 6.26 2.34
N TYR A 64 -23.16 5.01 2.71
CA TYR A 64 -22.13 4.00 2.90
C TYR A 64 -21.36 3.73 1.60
N GLU A 65 -22.07 3.46 0.51
CA GLU A 65 -21.49 3.24 -0.82
C GLU A 65 -20.67 4.45 -1.30
N ALA A 66 -21.19 5.67 -1.13
CA ALA A 66 -20.47 6.89 -1.48
C ALA A 66 -19.18 7.04 -0.66
N LYS A 67 -19.21 6.68 0.63
CA LYS A 67 -18.01 6.71 1.48
C LYS A 67 -16.98 5.67 1.05
N LEU A 68 -17.41 4.43 0.76
CA LEU A 68 -16.53 3.38 0.25
C LEU A 68 -15.85 3.82 -1.06
N HIS A 69 -16.62 4.39 -1.99
CA HIS A 69 -16.10 4.89 -3.24
C HIS A 69 -15.03 5.98 -3.02
N ASN A 70 -15.35 7.01 -2.25
CA ASN A 70 -14.43 8.11 -1.97
C ASN A 70 -13.14 7.63 -1.28
N LEU A 71 -13.26 6.75 -0.28
CA LEU A 71 -12.12 6.17 0.43
C LEU A 71 -11.25 5.33 -0.52
N SER A 72 -11.86 4.50 -1.35
CA SER A 72 -11.12 3.67 -2.30
C SER A 72 -10.36 4.50 -3.32
N ASP A 73 -10.93 5.60 -3.81
CA ASP A 73 -10.26 6.54 -4.72
C ASP A 73 -9.04 7.17 -4.06
N VAL A 74 -9.19 7.65 -2.82
CA VAL A 74 -8.08 8.24 -2.07
C VAL A 74 -6.98 7.20 -1.82
N LEU A 75 -7.32 6.03 -1.28
CA LEU A 75 -6.35 4.98 -0.95
C LEU A 75 -5.62 4.48 -2.20
N SER A 76 -6.34 4.31 -3.31
CA SER A 76 -5.73 3.87 -4.57
C SER A 76 -4.80 4.90 -5.19
N ALA A 77 -4.99 6.20 -4.90
CA ALA A 77 -4.14 7.28 -5.39
C ALA A 77 -2.90 7.51 -4.53
N LEU A 78 -2.92 7.08 -3.27
CA LEU A 78 -1.79 7.29 -2.35
C LEU A 78 -0.51 6.67 -2.91
N SER A 79 0.57 7.44 -2.84
CA SER A 79 1.94 7.04 -3.23
C SER A 79 2.17 6.70 -4.70
N ARG A 80 1.19 6.72 -5.59
CA ARG A 80 1.37 6.32 -7.00
C ARG A 80 2.34 7.20 -7.78
N ASN A 81 2.54 8.43 -7.35
CA ASN A 81 3.54 9.34 -7.93
C ASN A 81 4.98 8.93 -7.58
N LEU A 82 5.19 8.15 -6.53
CA LEU A 82 6.49 7.65 -6.08
C LEU A 82 6.67 6.16 -6.38
N VAL A 83 5.60 5.40 -6.22
CA VAL A 83 5.54 3.95 -6.41
C VAL A 83 4.34 3.65 -7.32
N PRO A 84 4.54 3.43 -8.63
CA PRO A 84 3.44 3.21 -9.58
C PRO A 84 2.52 2.04 -9.19
N GLU A 85 3.04 1.03 -8.52
CA GLU A 85 2.28 -0.10 -7.99
C GLU A 85 1.37 0.30 -6.82
N GLY A 86 1.60 1.48 -6.23
CA GLY A 86 0.85 2.01 -5.10
C GLY A 86 1.30 1.46 -3.75
N LEU A 87 0.36 1.36 -2.81
CA LEU A 87 0.64 0.93 -1.45
C LEU A 87 0.86 -0.58 -1.36
N ALA A 88 1.94 -0.99 -0.69
CA ALA A 88 2.21 -2.39 -0.35
C ALA A 88 1.51 -2.80 0.97
N VAL A 89 1.36 -1.85 1.90
CA VAL A 89 0.68 -2.06 3.18
C VAL A 89 -0.13 -0.82 3.53
N ILE A 90 -1.34 -1.03 4.02
CA ILE A 90 -2.19 0.03 4.57
C ILE A 90 -2.62 -0.36 5.98
N GLY A 91 -2.24 0.44 6.97
CA GLY A 91 -2.84 0.42 8.30
C GLY A 91 -4.05 1.35 8.32
N VAL A 92 -5.11 0.95 8.98
CA VAL A 92 -6.34 1.75 9.08
C VAL A 92 -6.80 1.92 10.53
N ALA A 93 -7.52 3.00 10.79
CA ALA A 93 -8.19 3.26 12.05
C ALA A 93 -9.66 3.63 11.82
N GLU A 94 -10.44 3.61 12.89
CA GLU A 94 -11.86 3.94 12.89
C GLU A 94 -12.67 3.10 11.90
N VAL A 95 -12.50 1.80 12.02
CA VAL A 95 -13.19 0.77 11.25
C VAL A 95 -14.06 -0.08 12.18
N GLU A 96 -15.29 -0.34 11.80
CA GLU A 96 -16.23 -1.08 12.60
C GLU A 96 -15.87 -2.57 12.71
N ASN A 97 -15.72 -3.23 11.56
CA ASN A 97 -15.56 -4.68 11.49
C ASN A 97 -14.85 -5.11 10.20
N HIS A 98 -14.66 -6.43 10.06
CA HIS A 98 -14.04 -7.02 8.86
C HIS A 98 -14.89 -6.84 7.59
N ARG A 99 -16.23 -6.81 7.71
CA ARG A 99 -17.15 -6.67 6.56
C ARG A 99 -16.91 -5.37 5.83
N VAL A 100 -16.82 -4.24 6.54
CA VAL A 100 -16.58 -2.93 5.92
C VAL A 100 -15.22 -2.83 5.24
N LEU A 101 -14.20 -3.54 5.74
CA LEU A 101 -12.90 -3.62 5.07
C LEU A 101 -12.97 -4.45 3.79
N THR A 102 -13.70 -5.56 3.81
CA THR A 102 -13.94 -6.37 2.62
C THR A 102 -14.66 -5.56 1.54
N ASP A 103 -15.68 -4.81 1.92
CA ASP A 103 -16.43 -3.95 0.99
C ASP A 103 -15.53 -2.83 0.41
N LEU A 104 -14.65 -2.26 1.25
CA LEU A 104 -13.71 -1.23 0.82
C LEU A 104 -12.69 -1.76 -0.20
N VAL A 105 -12.06 -2.89 0.08
CA VAL A 105 -11.05 -3.45 -0.84
C VAL A 105 -11.66 -4.06 -2.10
N SER A 106 -12.97 -4.33 -2.08
CA SER A 106 -13.72 -4.81 -3.24
C SER A 106 -14.13 -3.67 -4.21
N GLN A 107 -13.90 -2.41 -3.84
CA GLN A 107 -14.22 -1.29 -4.72
C GLN A 107 -13.38 -1.32 -6.01
N PRO A 108 -13.93 -0.89 -7.16
CA PRO A 108 -13.21 -0.91 -8.44
C PRO A 108 -11.85 -0.22 -8.42
N ALA A 109 -11.71 0.88 -7.69
CA ALA A 109 -10.44 1.60 -7.56
C ALA A 109 -9.33 0.77 -6.87
N MET A 110 -9.72 -0.24 -6.07
CA MET A 110 -8.79 -1.13 -5.35
C MET A 110 -8.51 -2.44 -6.11
N ALA A 111 -9.11 -2.67 -7.28
CA ALA A 111 -9.02 -3.94 -8.02
C ALA A 111 -7.60 -4.38 -8.39
N ASN A 112 -6.65 -3.44 -8.48
CA ASN A 112 -5.26 -3.74 -8.79
C ASN A 112 -4.41 -4.14 -7.57
N TYR A 113 -4.98 -4.04 -6.38
CA TYR A 113 -4.32 -4.45 -5.13
C TYR A 113 -4.73 -5.88 -4.76
N LYS A 114 -3.81 -6.60 -4.15
CA LYS A 114 -4.03 -7.94 -3.62
C LYS A 114 -3.90 -7.87 -2.11
N PHE A 115 -5.02 -7.64 -1.46
CA PHE A 115 -5.12 -7.63 0.01
C PHE A 115 -5.67 -8.94 0.54
#